data_8d0376337a9449800606169bcfa861c1
#
_entry.id   8d0376337a9449800606169bcfa861c1
#
_cell.length_a   1.000
_cell.length_b   1.000
_cell.length_c   1.000
_cell.angle_alpha   90.00
_cell.angle_beta   90.00
_cell.angle_gamma   90.00
#
_symmetry.space_group_name_H-M   'P 1'
#
loop_
_entity.id
_entity.type
_entity.pdbx_description
1 polymer ?
#
loop_
_entity_poly.entity_id
_entity_poly.type
_entity_poly.pdbx_seq_one_letter_code
_entity_poly.pdbx_strand_id
1 'polypeptide(L)'
;IPFVAALFATSVVSNLISLIGLRSPTADLSTEAAWAVVVFIMITAQKIKTSGFGGYLKGFTTPIAVMTPFNILSELATPVSMACRHFGNILSGVVINGLIYGALAVASSALLGLIPGALGDVLSKIPILDVGVPAITSVYFDWFSGIMQAFIFCMLTVMYIANAAEE
;
A
#
# COMPACT_ATOMS: atom_id res chain seq x y z
N ILE A 1 15.03 12.76 9.02
CA ILE A 1 15.59 12.17 7.78
C ILE A 1 15.90 10.68 7.95
N PRO A 2 16.66 10.17 8.95
CA PRO A 2 17.02 8.75 9.02
C PRO A 2 15.80 7.81 9.16
N PHE A 3 14.78 8.19 9.91
CA PHE A 3 13.54 7.42 10.04
C PHE A 3 12.83 7.24 8.69
N VAL A 4 12.66 8.33 7.93
CA VAL A 4 11.99 8.26 6.62
C VAL A 4 12.78 7.42 5.62
N ALA A 5 14.12 7.53 5.64
CA ALA A 5 14.97 6.70 4.80
C ALA A 5 14.89 5.20 5.17
N ALA A 6 14.85 4.88 6.46
CA ALA A 6 14.66 3.50 6.92
C ALA A 6 13.27 2.97 6.54
N LEU A 7 12.22 3.77 6.71
CA LEU A 7 10.86 3.43 6.32
C LEU A 7 10.77 3.14 4.82
N PHE A 8 11.34 4.02 3.99
CA PHE A 8 11.39 3.85 2.55
C PHE A 8 12.12 2.57 2.15
N ALA A 9 13.33 2.36 2.68
CA ALA A 9 14.14 1.18 2.37
C ALA A 9 13.41 -0.12 2.77
N THR A 10 12.82 -0.15 3.97
CA THR A 10 12.08 -1.32 4.47
C THR A 10 10.84 -1.59 3.61
N SER A 11 10.10 -0.55 3.23
CA SER A 11 8.91 -0.67 2.39
C SER A 11 9.26 -1.18 0.98
N VAL A 12 10.30 -0.62 0.35
CA VAL A 12 10.77 -1.07 -0.98
C VAL A 12 11.23 -2.53 -0.93
N VAL A 13 12.06 -2.89 0.05
CA VAL A 13 12.54 -4.28 0.19
C VAL A 13 11.37 -5.23 0.44
N SER A 14 10.43 -4.86 1.30
CA SER A 14 9.22 -5.67 1.57
C SER A 14 8.39 -5.90 0.32
N ASN A 15 8.22 -4.88 -0.53
CA ASN A 15 7.48 -5.01 -1.78
C ASN A 15 8.24 -5.86 -2.81
N LEU A 16 9.58 -5.75 -2.88
CA LEU A 16 10.40 -6.56 -3.79
C LEU A 16 10.45 -8.05 -3.39
N ILE A 17 10.28 -8.36 -2.12
CA ILE A 17 10.24 -9.76 -1.63
C ILE A 17 9.06 -10.53 -2.24
N SER A 18 7.96 -9.87 -2.58
CA SER A 18 6.82 -10.51 -3.25
C SER A 18 7.17 -11.07 -4.64
N LEU A 19 8.11 -10.45 -5.36
CA LEU A 19 8.59 -10.94 -6.66
C LEU A 19 9.30 -12.30 -6.57
N ILE A 20 9.86 -12.63 -5.41
CA ILE A 20 10.53 -13.92 -5.15
C ILE A 20 9.52 -14.99 -4.70
N GLY A 21 8.23 -14.65 -4.66
CA GLY A 21 7.16 -15.55 -4.22
C GLY A 21 7.04 -15.67 -2.70
N LEU A 22 7.72 -14.79 -1.94
CA LEU A 22 7.57 -14.72 -0.49
C LEU A 22 6.48 -13.73 -0.13
N ARG A 23 5.77 -14.00 0.97
CA ARG A 23 4.74 -13.08 1.47
C ARG A 23 5.40 -11.78 1.97
N SER A 24 5.01 -10.68 1.37
CA SER A 24 5.48 -9.37 1.81
C SER A 24 4.92 -9.02 3.20
N PRO A 25 5.75 -8.51 4.13
CA PRO A 25 5.29 -7.96 5.40
C PRO A 25 4.26 -6.84 5.25
N THR A 26 4.36 -6.05 4.17
CA THR A 26 3.43 -4.96 3.83
C THR A 26 2.07 -5.45 3.32
N ALA A 27 1.92 -6.75 3.06
CA ALA A 27 0.63 -7.36 2.77
C ALA A 27 -0.26 -7.54 4.03
N ASP A 28 0.28 -7.31 5.22
CA ASP A 28 -0.46 -7.35 6.46
C ASP A 28 -0.84 -5.94 6.93
N LEU A 29 -2.15 -5.70 7.10
CA LEU A 29 -2.68 -4.42 7.57
C LEU A 29 -2.09 -4.00 8.93
N SER A 30 -1.73 -4.95 9.78
CA SER A 30 -1.11 -4.68 11.08
C SER A 30 0.24 -3.98 10.96
N THR A 31 1.05 -4.35 9.98
CA THR A 31 2.36 -3.73 9.70
C THR A 31 2.17 -2.29 9.22
N GLU A 32 1.27 -2.09 8.27
CA GLU A 32 0.97 -0.76 7.73
C GLU A 32 0.33 0.16 8.77
N ALA A 33 -0.58 -0.38 9.58
CA ALA A 33 -1.18 0.35 10.69
C ALA A 33 -0.13 0.75 11.74
N ALA A 34 0.82 -0.14 12.07
CA ALA A 34 1.90 0.17 12.99
C ALA A 34 2.78 1.33 12.48
N TRP A 35 3.15 1.31 11.20
CA TRP A 35 3.91 2.41 10.60
C TRP A 35 3.13 3.72 10.59
N ALA A 36 1.85 3.68 10.23
CA ALA A 36 0.99 4.86 10.24
C ALA A 36 0.82 5.43 11.65
N VAL A 37 0.70 4.60 12.68
CA VAL A 37 0.64 5.03 14.08
C VAL A 37 1.95 5.69 14.52
N VAL A 38 3.10 5.14 14.18
CA VAL A 38 4.41 5.76 14.49
C VAL A 38 4.52 7.12 13.83
N VAL A 39 4.15 7.24 12.55
CA VAL A 39 4.13 8.53 11.83
C VAL A 39 3.17 9.51 12.50
N PHE A 40 1.99 9.07 12.89
CA PHE A 40 1.01 9.89 13.61
C PHE A 40 1.54 10.43 14.93
N ILE A 41 2.21 9.57 15.72
CA ILE A 41 2.87 9.98 16.98
C ILE A 41 3.94 11.05 16.70
N MET A 42 4.72 10.89 15.62
CA MET A 42 5.74 11.87 15.24
C MET A 42 5.13 13.22 14.84
N ILE A 43 4.06 13.22 14.06
CA ILE A 43 3.33 14.43 13.64
C ILE A 43 2.77 15.15 14.87
N THR A 44 2.07 14.42 15.73
CA THR A 44 1.47 14.96 16.97
C THR A 44 2.55 15.52 17.92
N ALA A 45 3.65 14.79 18.09
CA ALA A 45 4.78 15.26 18.90
C ALA A 45 5.40 16.54 18.33
N GLN A 46 5.49 16.66 17.01
CA GLN A 46 6.00 17.87 16.37
C GLN A 46 5.04 19.04 16.58
N LYS A 47 3.74 18.87 16.38
CA LYS A 47 2.71 19.90 16.65
C LYS A 47 2.77 20.40 18.08
N ILE A 48 2.87 19.49 19.06
CA ILE A 48 2.99 19.86 20.47
C ILE A 48 4.29 20.62 20.75
N LYS A 49 5.40 20.29 20.09
CA LYS A 49 6.67 21.02 20.26
C LYS A 49 6.60 22.42 19.68
N THR A 50 5.91 22.62 18.57
CA THR A 50 5.84 23.91 17.87
C THR A 50 4.84 24.84 18.55
N SER A 51 3.61 24.42 18.78
CA SER A 51 2.52 25.24 19.31
C SER A 51 2.33 25.14 20.83
N GLY A 52 3.02 24.17 21.47
CA GLY A 52 2.76 23.79 22.85
C GLY A 52 1.45 23.01 23.02
N PHE A 53 1.29 22.36 24.18
CA PHE A 53 0.10 21.52 24.43
C PHE A 53 -1.22 22.32 24.38
N GLY A 54 -1.21 23.54 24.91
CA GLY A 54 -2.37 24.45 24.87
C GLY A 54 -2.69 24.94 23.46
N GLY A 55 -1.66 25.23 22.65
CA GLY A 55 -1.81 25.63 21.24
C GLY A 55 -2.38 24.50 20.39
N TYR A 56 -1.90 23.28 20.59
CA TYR A 56 -2.40 22.09 19.92
C TYR A 56 -3.91 21.86 20.19
N LEU A 57 -4.35 21.93 21.46
CA LEU A 57 -5.75 21.80 21.80
C LEU A 57 -6.62 22.95 21.23
N LYS A 58 -6.07 24.18 21.23
CA LYS A 58 -6.75 25.33 20.64
C LYS A 58 -6.88 25.18 19.12
N GLY A 59 -5.94 24.54 18.46
CA GLY A 59 -5.97 24.26 17.02
C GLY A 59 -7.22 23.46 16.61
N PHE A 60 -7.72 22.58 17.45
CA PHE A 60 -8.97 21.84 17.16
C PHE A 60 -10.22 22.73 17.17
N THR A 61 -10.20 23.83 17.90
CA THR A 61 -11.35 24.75 18.01
C THR A 61 -11.30 25.89 17.01
N THR A 62 -10.24 26.00 16.23
CA THR A 62 -10.04 27.05 15.23
C THR A 62 -10.55 26.58 13.87
N PRO A 63 -11.23 27.42 13.04
CA PRO A 63 -11.63 28.81 13.32
C PRO A 63 -12.90 28.94 14.16
N ILE A 64 -13.73 27.90 14.26
CA ILE A 64 -15.01 27.90 14.99
C ILE A 64 -15.11 26.62 15.84
N ALA A 65 -15.52 26.75 17.10
CA ALA A 65 -15.63 25.63 18.03
C ALA A 65 -16.55 24.48 17.54
N VAL A 66 -17.52 24.79 16.68
CA VAL A 66 -18.41 23.79 16.06
C VAL A 66 -17.63 22.83 15.12
N MET A 67 -16.47 23.22 14.61
CA MET A 67 -15.62 22.37 13.75
C MET A 67 -14.73 21.40 14.53
N THR A 68 -14.69 21.50 15.84
CA THR A 68 -13.87 20.61 16.68
C THR A 68 -14.03 19.11 16.34
N PRO A 69 -15.25 18.54 16.22
CA PRO A 69 -15.41 17.12 15.90
C PRO A 69 -14.85 16.77 14.52
N PHE A 70 -14.95 17.67 13.54
CA PHE A 70 -14.40 17.46 12.20
C PHE A 70 -12.87 17.53 12.19
N ASN A 71 -12.29 18.45 12.95
CA ASN A 71 -10.84 18.57 13.08
C ASN A 71 -10.23 17.34 13.77
N ILE A 72 -10.86 16.83 14.82
CA ILE A 72 -10.46 15.59 15.48
C ILE A 72 -10.58 14.40 14.51
N LEU A 73 -11.68 14.30 13.78
CA LEU A 73 -11.89 13.23 12.81
C LEU A 73 -10.83 13.29 11.69
N SER A 74 -10.51 14.48 11.18
CA SER A 74 -9.47 14.70 10.17
C SER A 74 -8.09 14.25 10.66
N GLU A 75 -7.74 14.59 11.90
CA GLU A 75 -6.47 14.18 12.51
C GLU A 75 -6.35 12.66 12.60
N LEU A 76 -7.41 11.97 13.01
CA LEU A 76 -7.46 10.51 13.08
C LEU A 76 -7.56 9.84 11.71
N ALA A 77 -8.20 10.49 10.74
CA ALA A 77 -8.34 9.97 9.38
C ALA A 77 -7.00 9.91 8.63
N THR A 78 -6.06 10.80 8.94
CA THR A 78 -4.76 10.86 8.28
C THR A 78 -3.98 9.54 8.36
N PRO A 79 -3.67 8.97 9.55
CA PRO A 79 -2.95 7.71 9.64
C PRO A 79 -3.73 6.53 9.07
N VAL A 80 -5.05 6.53 9.25
CA VAL A 80 -5.93 5.49 8.69
C VAL A 80 -5.87 5.52 7.16
N SER A 81 -5.96 6.71 6.56
CA SER A 81 -5.87 6.88 5.10
C SER A 81 -4.52 6.42 4.56
N MET A 82 -3.42 6.72 5.25
CA MET A 82 -2.08 6.29 4.84
C MET A 82 -1.93 4.77 4.88
N ALA A 83 -2.36 4.13 5.97
CA ALA A 83 -2.33 2.67 6.12
C ALA A 83 -3.22 1.97 5.08
N CYS A 84 -4.46 2.42 4.93
CA CYS A 84 -5.40 1.84 3.97
C CYS A 84 -4.96 2.01 2.52
N ARG A 85 -4.30 3.11 2.18
CA ARG A 85 -3.81 3.35 0.83
C ARG A 85 -2.72 2.34 0.46
N HIS A 86 -1.73 2.16 1.32
CA HIS A 86 -0.63 1.23 1.07
C HIS A 86 -1.12 -0.22 1.07
N PHE A 87 -1.81 -0.63 2.11
CA PHE A 87 -2.40 -1.96 2.21
C PHE A 87 -3.36 -2.27 1.05
N GLY A 88 -4.25 -1.32 0.72
CA GLY A 88 -5.23 -1.48 -0.36
C GLY A 88 -4.59 -1.68 -1.73
N ASN A 89 -3.47 -1.00 -2.00
CA ASN A 89 -2.72 -1.20 -3.25
C ASN A 89 -2.16 -2.62 -3.35
N ILE A 90 -1.53 -3.11 -2.29
CA ILE A 90 -0.95 -4.47 -2.25
C ILE A 90 -2.06 -5.53 -2.32
N LEU A 91 -3.13 -5.37 -1.55
CA LEU A 91 -4.27 -6.29 -1.55
C LEU A 91 -4.92 -6.34 -2.93
N SER A 92 -5.14 -5.18 -3.57
CA SER A 92 -5.71 -5.13 -4.92
C SER A 92 -4.81 -5.86 -5.92
N GLY A 93 -3.49 -5.68 -5.85
CA GLY A 93 -2.52 -6.40 -6.67
C GLY A 93 -2.65 -7.91 -6.52
N VAL A 94 -2.69 -8.41 -5.29
CA VAL A 94 -2.84 -9.84 -4.99
C VAL A 94 -4.16 -10.39 -5.53
N VAL A 95 -5.28 -9.69 -5.30
CA VAL A 95 -6.61 -10.11 -5.76
C VAL A 95 -6.71 -10.09 -7.29
N ILE A 96 -6.26 -9.01 -7.93
CA ILE A 96 -6.31 -8.86 -9.40
C ILE A 96 -5.44 -9.92 -10.07
N ASN A 97 -4.21 -10.12 -9.59
CA ASN A 97 -3.33 -11.18 -10.11
C ASN A 97 -3.97 -12.56 -9.94
N GLY A 98 -4.55 -12.86 -8.77
CA GLY A 98 -5.26 -14.13 -8.54
C GLY A 98 -6.42 -14.37 -9.50
N LEU A 99 -7.21 -13.33 -9.78
CA LEU A 99 -8.31 -13.40 -10.76
C LEU A 99 -7.80 -13.59 -12.19
N ILE A 100 -6.71 -12.90 -12.56
CA ILE A 100 -6.08 -13.06 -13.88
C ILE A 100 -5.56 -14.48 -14.06
N TYR A 101 -4.85 -15.03 -13.06
CA TYR A 101 -4.40 -16.43 -13.10
C TYR A 101 -5.58 -17.39 -13.29
N GLY A 102 -6.65 -17.25 -12.50
CA GLY A 102 -7.83 -18.09 -12.63
C GLY A 102 -8.49 -17.97 -14.01
N ALA A 103 -8.66 -16.78 -14.53
CA ALA A 103 -9.25 -16.53 -15.84
C ALA A 103 -8.40 -17.09 -16.98
N LEU A 104 -7.08 -16.90 -16.91
CA LEU A 104 -6.15 -17.39 -17.93
C LEU A 104 -6.00 -18.91 -17.92
N ALA A 105 -6.05 -19.55 -16.74
CA ALA A 105 -6.06 -21.00 -16.62
C ALA A 105 -7.29 -21.60 -17.34
N VAL A 106 -8.47 -21.01 -17.10
CA VAL A 106 -9.72 -21.45 -17.79
C VAL A 106 -9.63 -21.18 -19.29
N ALA A 107 -9.16 -20.00 -19.70
CA ALA A 107 -9.00 -19.66 -21.11
C ALA A 107 -7.98 -20.57 -21.82
N SER A 108 -6.85 -20.85 -21.17
CA SER A 108 -5.82 -21.75 -21.67
C SER A 108 -6.35 -23.16 -21.88
N SER A 109 -7.04 -23.71 -20.88
CA SER A 109 -7.63 -25.05 -20.97
C SER A 109 -8.72 -25.12 -22.06
N ALA A 110 -9.53 -24.08 -22.21
CA ALA A 110 -10.57 -24.03 -23.24
C ALA A 110 -9.98 -23.93 -24.65
N LEU A 111 -8.98 -23.07 -24.86
CA LEU A 111 -8.36 -22.89 -26.19
C LEU A 111 -7.54 -24.13 -26.61
N LEU A 112 -6.78 -24.70 -25.70
CA LEU A 112 -5.94 -25.86 -25.99
C LEU A 112 -6.74 -27.13 -26.09
N GLY A 113 -7.89 -27.24 -25.38
CA GLY A 113 -8.83 -28.32 -25.49
C GLY A 113 -9.58 -28.41 -26.85
N LEU A 114 -9.53 -27.32 -27.65
CA LEU A 114 -10.04 -27.33 -29.04
C LEU A 114 -9.12 -28.07 -30.01
N ILE A 115 -7.89 -28.40 -29.62
CA ILE A 115 -6.95 -29.16 -30.43
C ILE A 115 -7.30 -30.65 -30.36
N PRO A 116 -7.72 -31.28 -31.44
CA PRO A 116 -8.08 -32.70 -31.43
C PRO A 116 -6.85 -33.61 -31.26
N GLY A 117 -6.98 -34.63 -30.39
CA GLY A 117 -5.96 -35.66 -30.19
C GLY A 117 -5.19 -35.56 -28.88
N ALA A 118 -4.31 -36.53 -28.63
CA ALA A 118 -3.53 -36.65 -27.39
C ALA A 118 -2.65 -35.44 -27.08
N LEU A 119 -2.30 -34.63 -28.07
CA LEU A 119 -1.57 -33.38 -27.93
C LEU A 119 -2.46 -32.30 -27.27
N GLY A 120 -3.73 -32.21 -27.60
CA GLY A 120 -4.66 -31.29 -26.97
C GLY A 120 -4.86 -31.61 -25.50
N ASP A 121 -4.98 -32.92 -25.15
CA ASP A 121 -5.14 -33.37 -23.76
C ASP A 121 -3.90 -33.07 -22.88
N VAL A 122 -2.71 -33.12 -23.44
CA VAL A 122 -1.48 -32.81 -22.72
C VAL A 122 -1.31 -31.31 -22.61
N LEU A 123 -1.52 -30.54 -23.69
CA LEU A 123 -1.37 -29.10 -23.71
C LEU A 123 -2.42 -28.37 -22.87
N SER A 124 -3.67 -28.89 -22.81
CA SER A 124 -4.73 -28.30 -22.00
C SER A 124 -4.45 -28.34 -20.48
N LYS A 125 -3.53 -29.21 -20.05
CA LYS A 125 -3.06 -29.31 -18.66
C LYS A 125 -1.93 -28.34 -18.33
N ILE A 126 -1.34 -27.69 -19.36
CA ILE A 126 -0.25 -26.75 -19.19
C ILE A 126 -0.83 -25.34 -19.35
N PRO A 127 -0.88 -24.54 -18.28
CA PRO A 127 -1.41 -23.17 -18.34
C PRO A 127 -0.41 -22.20 -19.00
N ILE A 128 -0.24 -22.33 -20.33
CA ILE A 128 0.76 -21.57 -21.10
C ILE A 128 0.52 -20.06 -20.98
N LEU A 129 -0.73 -19.62 -20.93
CA LEU A 129 -1.08 -18.21 -20.79
C LEU A 129 -0.77 -17.66 -19.39
N ASP A 130 -0.68 -18.53 -18.36
CA ASP A 130 -0.36 -18.13 -17.00
C ASP A 130 1.12 -17.71 -16.82
N VAL A 131 1.98 -17.99 -17.78
CA VAL A 131 3.40 -17.64 -17.69
C VAL A 131 3.68 -16.21 -18.17
N GLY A 132 2.99 -15.75 -19.21
CA GLY A 132 3.30 -14.46 -19.85
C GLY A 132 2.57 -13.25 -19.24
N VAL A 133 1.24 -13.28 -19.26
CA VAL A 133 0.41 -12.14 -18.84
C VAL A 133 0.54 -11.83 -17.34
N PRO A 134 0.47 -12.82 -16.44
CA PRO A 134 0.65 -12.56 -15.03
C PRO A 134 2.04 -12.05 -14.65
N ALA A 135 3.09 -12.45 -15.37
CA ALA A 135 4.42 -11.90 -15.13
C ALA A 135 4.47 -10.38 -15.37
N ILE A 136 3.80 -9.89 -16.42
CA ILE A 136 3.71 -8.46 -16.70
C ILE A 136 2.91 -7.73 -15.61
N THR A 137 1.77 -8.31 -15.19
CA THR A 137 0.94 -7.70 -14.14
C THR A 137 1.63 -7.73 -12.78
N SER A 138 2.39 -8.77 -12.45
CA SER A 138 3.19 -8.82 -11.22
C SER A 138 4.29 -7.74 -11.22
N VAL A 139 5.00 -7.55 -12.33
CA VAL A 139 5.97 -6.46 -12.45
C VAL A 139 5.31 -5.11 -12.23
N TYR A 140 4.12 -4.89 -12.77
CA TYR A 140 3.40 -3.63 -12.56
C TYR A 140 2.96 -3.44 -11.10
N PHE A 141 2.27 -4.42 -10.51
CA PHE A 141 1.71 -4.27 -9.17
C PHE A 141 2.77 -4.38 -8.07
N ASP A 142 3.67 -5.36 -8.16
CA ASP A 142 4.61 -5.64 -7.08
C ASP A 142 5.81 -4.69 -7.15
N TRP A 143 6.31 -4.40 -8.34
CA TRP A 143 7.49 -3.55 -8.48
C TRP A 143 7.13 -2.09 -8.65
N PHE A 144 6.47 -1.71 -9.75
CA PHE A 144 6.21 -0.30 -10.04
C PHE A 144 5.25 0.34 -9.02
N SER A 145 4.09 -0.26 -8.82
CA SER A 145 3.07 0.28 -7.91
C SER A 145 3.55 0.21 -6.46
N GLY A 146 4.25 -0.85 -6.05
CA GLY A 146 4.81 -0.99 -4.72
C GLY A 146 5.87 0.07 -4.40
N ILE A 147 6.80 0.35 -5.32
CA ILE A 147 7.81 1.40 -5.14
C ILE A 147 7.16 2.79 -5.11
N MET A 148 6.24 3.05 -6.03
CA MET A 148 5.50 4.32 -6.05
C MET A 148 4.74 4.56 -4.76
N GLN A 149 4.14 3.51 -4.20
CA GLN A 149 3.40 3.63 -2.95
C GLN A 149 4.31 3.88 -1.74
N ALA A 150 5.47 3.22 -1.68
CA ALA A 150 6.50 3.50 -0.68
C ALA A 150 6.97 4.97 -0.76
N PHE A 151 7.18 5.47 -1.98
CA PHE A 151 7.55 6.87 -2.22
C PHE A 151 6.46 7.83 -1.75
N ILE A 152 5.19 7.59 -2.12
CA ILE A 152 4.06 8.43 -1.72
C ILE A 152 3.90 8.45 -0.20
N PHE A 153 4.02 7.30 0.45
CA PHE A 153 3.93 7.21 1.92
C PHE A 153 5.01 8.05 2.59
N CYS A 154 6.25 7.96 2.13
CA CYS A 154 7.37 8.75 2.65
C CYS A 154 7.21 10.25 2.38
N MET A 155 6.76 10.64 1.18
CA MET A 155 6.50 12.03 0.84
C MET A 155 5.40 12.64 1.71
N LEU A 156 4.29 11.91 1.90
CA LEU A 156 3.22 12.35 2.79
C LEU A 156 3.70 12.49 4.24
N THR A 157 4.50 11.54 4.72
CA THR A 157 5.11 11.60 6.06
C THR A 157 5.94 12.87 6.22
N VAL A 158 6.81 13.18 5.25
CA VAL A 158 7.64 14.40 5.29
C VAL A 158 6.77 15.64 5.25
N MET A 159 5.78 15.71 4.35
CA MET A 159 4.88 16.86 4.24
C MET A 159 4.09 17.09 5.53
N TYR A 160 3.52 16.06 6.13
CA TYR A 160 2.75 16.20 7.37
C TYR A 160 3.64 16.66 8.55
N ILE A 161 4.87 16.15 8.64
CA ILE A 161 5.82 16.59 9.67
C ILE A 161 6.27 18.02 9.42
N ALA A 162 6.50 18.42 8.16
CA ALA A 162 6.86 19.78 7.81
C ALA A 162 5.73 20.77 8.14
N ASN A 163 4.50 20.47 7.73
CA ASN A 163 3.34 21.28 8.07
C ASN A 163 3.15 21.42 9.59
N ALA A 164 3.34 20.32 10.32
CA ALA A 164 3.28 20.33 11.79
C ALA A 164 4.41 21.16 12.45
N ALA A 165 5.47 21.46 11.72
CA ALA A 165 6.57 22.31 12.20
C ALA A 165 6.34 23.81 11.89
N GLU A 166 5.44 24.11 10.96
CA GLU A 166 5.10 25.50 10.56
C GLU A 166 3.87 26.04 11.31
N GLU A 167 3.00 25.17 11.84
CA GLU A 167 1.87 25.53 12.72
C GLU A 167 2.36 25.94 14.13
#